data_e2782e1df554887f540cb5aa62f490f4
#
_entry.id   e2782e1df554887f540cb5aa62f490f4
#
_cell.length_a   1.000
_cell.length_b   1.000
_cell.length_c   1.000
_cell.angle_alpha   90.00
_cell.angle_beta   90.00
_cell.angle_gamma   90.00
#
_symmetry.space_group_name_H-M   'P 1'
#
loop_
_entity.id
_entity.type
_entity.pdbx_description
1 polymer ?
#
loop_
_entity_poly.entity_id
_entity_poly.type
_entity_poly.pdbx_seq_one_letter_code
_entity_poly.pdbx_strand_id
1 'polypeptide(L)'
;MPNHVSSNLTITGPGDDVRRFVSAVDRSAGGKVVGEELDFAALVPMPKELVGTTSPVHIQTQSEIDNLWAEWNRRKDAGELKEHEIHAGKPWGLGITQTDSDALIAKYGSDNWYDWAHRNWGTKWGAYDTGEWEVTDDETSGMTTATISYNTAWSPATPFFERVSLMFPTLVFDTEYADEGGGFVGATSFENGEISDHDYEWDSPEGIDVRESVGYGPCDEDEDEDETATATV
;
A
#
# COMPACT_ATOMS: atom_id res chain seq x y z
N MET A 1 8.18 5.62 -11.78
CA MET A 1 7.41 4.59 -11.04
C MET A 1 7.82 4.74 -9.59
N PRO A 2 6.98 4.42 -8.60
CA PRO A 2 7.45 4.37 -7.21
C PRO A 2 8.38 3.16 -7.04
N ASN A 3 9.33 3.24 -6.10
CA ASN A 3 10.02 2.05 -5.64
C ASN A 3 9.02 1.10 -4.99
N HIS A 4 9.24 -0.19 -5.19
CA HIS A 4 8.48 -1.23 -4.51
C HIS A 4 9.12 -1.51 -3.15
N VAL A 5 8.29 -1.65 -2.13
CA VAL A 5 8.68 -2.21 -0.84
C VAL A 5 8.08 -3.59 -0.75
N SER A 6 8.91 -4.60 -0.88
CA SER A 6 8.49 -6.00 -0.71
C SER A 6 8.42 -6.32 0.77
N SER A 7 7.36 -6.99 1.18
CA SER A 7 7.08 -7.26 2.58
C SER A 7 6.52 -8.66 2.78
N ASN A 8 6.85 -9.26 3.92
CA ASN A 8 6.17 -10.41 4.48
C ASN A 8 5.41 -9.98 5.73
N LEU A 9 4.16 -10.41 5.83
CA LEU A 9 3.34 -10.27 7.03
C LEU A 9 3.14 -11.62 7.68
N THR A 10 3.45 -11.70 8.96
CA THR A 10 3.12 -12.84 9.82
C THR A 10 2.13 -12.38 10.89
N ILE A 11 1.02 -13.09 11.03
CA ILE A 11 0.01 -12.81 12.04
C ILE A 11 -0.08 -14.02 12.96
N THR A 12 0.03 -13.78 14.27
CA THR A 12 -0.07 -14.85 15.27
C THR A 12 -1.12 -14.52 16.32
N GLY A 13 -1.93 -15.51 16.70
CA GLY A 13 -2.93 -15.34 17.74
C GLY A 13 -3.94 -16.49 17.80
N PRO A 14 -5.06 -16.31 18.54
CA PRO A 14 -6.15 -17.28 18.58
C PRO A 14 -6.74 -17.56 17.21
N GLY A 15 -6.93 -18.83 16.85
CA GLY A 15 -7.29 -19.25 15.49
C GLY A 15 -8.54 -18.58 14.92
N ASP A 16 -9.58 -18.37 15.74
CA ASP A 16 -10.80 -17.70 15.30
C ASP A 16 -10.54 -16.22 14.94
N ASP A 17 -9.67 -15.54 15.70
CA ASP A 17 -9.33 -14.14 15.45
C ASP A 17 -8.43 -13.99 14.23
N VAL A 18 -7.45 -14.87 14.01
CA VAL A 18 -6.62 -14.90 12.81
C VAL A 18 -7.49 -15.10 11.57
N ARG A 19 -8.37 -16.10 11.57
CA ARG A 19 -9.27 -16.38 10.43
C ARG A 19 -10.26 -15.24 10.20
N ARG A 20 -10.73 -14.59 11.25
CA ARG A 20 -11.59 -13.40 11.17
C ARG A 20 -10.87 -12.24 10.47
N PHE A 21 -9.60 -12.00 10.81
CA PHE A 21 -8.79 -10.97 10.15
C PHE A 21 -8.60 -11.33 8.67
N VAL A 22 -8.08 -12.52 8.35
CA VAL A 22 -7.86 -12.96 6.97
C VAL A 22 -9.13 -12.82 6.14
N SER A 23 -10.26 -13.32 6.65
CA SER A 23 -11.56 -13.19 5.96
C SER A 23 -12.03 -11.74 5.77
N ALA A 24 -11.59 -10.82 6.62
CA ALA A 24 -11.96 -9.42 6.50
C ALA A 24 -11.19 -8.68 5.41
N VAL A 25 -9.93 -9.05 5.17
CA VAL A 25 -9.05 -8.36 4.20
C VAL A 25 -8.93 -9.10 2.87
N ASP A 26 -9.19 -10.40 2.84
CA ASP A 26 -9.12 -11.22 1.62
C ASP A 26 -10.38 -11.05 0.78
N ARG A 27 -10.25 -10.38 -0.37
CA ARG A 27 -11.32 -10.22 -1.36
C ARG A 27 -11.22 -11.20 -2.52
N SER A 28 -10.19 -12.05 -2.56
CA SER A 28 -10.01 -13.07 -3.60
C SER A 28 -11.04 -14.19 -3.51
N ALA A 29 -11.53 -14.49 -2.30
CA ALA A 29 -12.43 -15.59 -1.95
C ALA A 29 -13.81 -15.58 -2.63
N GLY A 30 -14.09 -14.68 -3.57
CA GLY A 30 -15.35 -14.59 -4.33
C GLY A 30 -15.18 -14.72 -5.84
N GLY A 31 -14.02 -15.22 -6.33
CA GLY A 31 -13.71 -15.26 -7.77
C GLY A 31 -13.38 -13.87 -8.32
N LYS A 32 -12.97 -12.97 -7.48
CA LYS A 32 -12.50 -11.62 -7.78
C LYS A 32 -10.99 -11.59 -8.02
N VAL A 33 -10.54 -10.50 -8.51
CA VAL A 33 -9.23 -10.18 -9.05
C VAL A 33 -8.10 -10.80 -8.22
N VAL A 34 -7.21 -11.57 -8.84
CA VAL A 34 -5.94 -12.01 -8.29
C VAL A 34 -5.14 -10.74 -7.89
N GLY A 35 -4.63 -10.69 -6.65
CA GLY A 35 -3.90 -9.55 -6.12
C GLY A 35 -4.69 -8.68 -5.13
N GLU A 36 -5.88 -9.11 -4.70
CA GLU A 36 -6.69 -8.44 -3.66
C GLU A 36 -6.78 -9.25 -2.35
N GLU A 37 -5.79 -10.09 -2.07
CA GLU A 37 -5.74 -10.95 -0.89
C GLU A 37 -5.48 -10.16 0.40
N LEU A 38 -4.92 -8.94 0.30
CA LEU A 38 -4.70 -8.03 1.42
C LEU A 38 -5.21 -6.62 1.10
N ASP A 39 -6.53 -6.42 1.19
CA ASP A 39 -7.15 -5.12 0.90
C ASP A 39 -7.20 -4.22 2.14
N PHE A 40 -6.35 -3.20 2.19
CA PHE A 40 -6.33 -2.21 3.27
C PHE A 40 -7.65 -1.44 3.40
N ALA A 41 -8.33 -1.19 2.28
CA ALA A 41 -9.60 -0.47 2.29
C ALA A 41 -10.74 -1.27 2.93
N ALA A 42 -10.58 -2.58 3.10
CA ALA A 42 -11.55 -3.41 3.80
C ALA A 42 -11.69 -3.06 5.29
N LEU A 43 -10.58 -2.69 5.94
CA LEU A 43 -10.54 -2.31 7.35
C LEU A 43 -10.39 -0.80 7.57
N VAL A 44 -9.65 -0.12 6.71
CA VAL A 44 -9.39 1.33 6.77
C VAL A 44 -9.81 1.97 5.45
N PRO A 45 -11.12 2.12 5.18
CA PRO A 45 -11.61 2.63 3.91
C PRO A 45 -11.30 4.12 3.72
N MET A 46 -10.80 4.47 2.52
CA MET A 46 -10.66 5.87 2.13
C MET A 46 -12.05 6.53 2.01
N PRO A 47 -12.25 7.72 2.58
CA PRO A 47 -13.49 8.47 2.40
C PRO A 47 -13.81 8.69 0.92
N LYS A 48 -15.07 8.48 0.53
CA LYS A 48 -15.50 8.60 -0.87
C LYS A 48 -15.25 9.98 -1.46
N GLU A 49 -15.31 11.02 -0.62
CA GLU A 49 -15.07 12.41 -0.99
C GLU A 49 -13.62 12.67 -1.41
N LEU A 50 -12.68 11.85 -0.93
CA LEU A 50 -11.26 11.95 -1.29
C LEU A 50 -10.90 11.11 -2.52
N VAL A 51 -11.71 10.10 -2.82
CA VAL A 51 -11.46 9.23 -3.98
C VAL A 51 -11.50 10.05 -5.27
N GLY A 52 -10.41 10.02 -6.03
CA GLY A 52 -10.30 10.72 -7.30
C GLY A 52 -10.06 12.24 -7.19
N THR A 53 -9.76 12.78 -6.01
CA THR A 53 -9.18 14.12 -5.87
C THR A 53 -7.79 14.16 -6.53
N THR A 54 -7.25 15.35 -6.79
CA THR A 54 -5.89 15.50 -7.30
C THR A 54 -4.87 15.66 -6.16
N SER A 55 -3.61 15.31 -6.42
CA SER A 55 -2.51 15.60 -5.49
C SER A 55 -1.34 16.20 -6.29
N PRO A 56 -0.91 17.44 -5.98
CA PRO A 56 -1.56 18.37 -5.01
C PRO A 56 -2.98 18.78 -5.45
N VAL A 57 -3.78 19.23 -4.49
CA VAL A 57 -5.12 19.76 -4.78
C VAL A 57 -5.01 21.05 -5.59
N HIS A 58 -5.84 21.18 -6.61
CA HIS A 58 -6.00 22.43 -7.35
C HIS A 58 -7.09 23.27 -6.70
N ILE A 59 -6.70 24.38 -6.09
CA ILE A 59 -7.67 25.34 -5.55
C ILE A 59 -8.16 26.25 -6.68
N GLN A 60 -9.47 26.29 -6.84
CA GLN A 60 -10.17 27.06 -7.88
C GLN A 60 -11.31 27.86 -7.27
N THR A 61 -11.69 28.93 -7.95
CA THR A 61 -12.94 29.64 -7.64
C THR A 61 -14.15 28.83 -8.11
N GLN A 62 -15.31 29.02 -7.50
CA GLN A 62 -16.55 28.37 -7.94
C GLN A 62 -16.84 28.67 -9.43
N SER A 63 -16.56 29.88 -9.90
CA SER A 63 -16.76 30.27 -11.29
C SER A 63 -15.86 29.50 -12.26
N GLU A 64 -14.61 29.20 -11.90
CA GLU A 64 -13.70 28.36 -12.71
C GLU A 64 -14.20 26.93 -12.79
N ILE A 65 -14.64 26.38 -11.67
CA ILE A 65 -15.24 25.04 -11.58
C ILE A 65 -16.50 24.96 -12.47
N ASP A 66 -17.40 25.94 -12.35
CA ASP A 66 -18.64 25.99 -13.12
C ASP A 66 -18.35 26.08 -14.64
N ASN A 67 -17.35 26.85 -15.04
CA ASN A 67 -16.92 26.98 -16.42
C ASN A 67 -16.34 25.67 -16.99
N LEU A 68 -15.55 24.95 -16.21
CA LEU A 68 -15.01 23.63 -16.60
C LEU A 68 -16.16 22.63 -16.82
N TRP A 69 -17.13 22.58 -15.92
CA TRP A 69 -18.31 21.71 -16.08
C TRP A 69 -19.20 22.11 -17.26
N ALA A 70 -19.42 23.41 -17.48
CA ALA A 70 -20.19 23.89 -18.61
C ALA A 70 -19.56 23.47 -19.96
N GLU A 71 -18.24 23.64 -20.10
CA GLU A 71 -17.53 23.24 -21.31
C GLU A 71 -17.49 21.72 -21.49
N TRP A 72 -17.28 20.96 -20.41
CA TRP A 72 -17.29 19.49 -20.46
C TRP A 72 -18.66 18.96 -20.90
N ASN A 73 -19.77 19.50 -20.33
CA ASN A 73 -21.13 19.13 -20.68
C ASN A 73 -21.43 19.50 -22.16
N ARG A 74 -21.03 20.71 -22.60
CA ARG A 74 -21.19 21.11 -24.01
C ARG A 74 -20.52 20.10 -24.94
N ARG A 75 -19.26 19.74 -24.68
CA ARG A 75 -18.49 18.77 -25.47
C ARG A 75 -19.10 17.37 -25.42
N LYS A 76 -19.61 16.96 -24.27
CA LYS A 76 -20.29 15.69 -24.09
C LYS A 76 -21.55 15.61 -24.94
N ASP A 77 -22.39 16.64 -24.92
CA ASP A 77 -23.63 16.71 -25.68
C ASP A 77 -23.39 16.78 -27.20
N ALA A 78 -22.25 17.37 -27.61
CA ALA A 78 -21.80 17.41 -29.00
C ALA A 78 -21.08 16.13 -29.47
N GLY A 79 -20.85 15.14 -28.60
CA GLY A 79 -20.10 13.93 -28.91
C GLY A 79 -18.59 14.17 -29.15
N GLU A 80 -18.04 15.26 -28.63
CA GLU A 80 -16.65 15.69 -28.83
C GLU A 80 -15.67 15.14 -27.77
N LEU A 81 -16.19 14.47 -26.71
CA LEU A 81 -15.32 13.89 -25.68
C LEU A 81 -14.62 12.63 -26.20
N LYS A 82 -13.36 12.50 -25.88
CA LYS A 82 -12.60 11.27 -26.12
C LYS A 82 -12.97 10.18 -25.11
N GLU A 83 -12.72 8.93 -25.44
CA GLU A 83 -13.08 7.77 -24.62
C GLU A 83 -12.56 7.88 -23.18
N HIS A 84 -11.29 8.30 -23.00
CA HIS A 84 -10.69 8.49 -21.67
C HIS A 84 -11.33 9.63 -20.87
N GLU A 85 -11.84 10.69 -21.53
CA GLU A 85 -12.55 11.80 -20.87
C GLU A 85 -13.94 11.34 -20.39
N ILE A 86 -14.62 10.51 -21.20
CA ILE A 86 -15.91 9.89 -20.83
C ILE A 86 -15.69 8.96 -19.64
N HIS A 87 -14.63 8.14 -19.66
CA HIS A 87 -14.28 7.21 -18.57
C HIS A 87 -13.96 7.94 -17.27
N ALA A 88 -13.26 9.08 -17.35
CA ALA A 88 -12.96 9.92 -16.21
C ALA A 88 -14.22 10.52 -15.57
N GLY A 89 -15.30 10.73 -16.34
CA GLY A 89 -16.57 11.24 -15.87
C GLY A 89 -16.56 12.67 -15.33
N LYS A 90 -15.46 13.41 -15.55
CA LYS A 90 -15.25 14.77 -15.04
C LYS A 90 -14.30 15.56 -15.93
N PRO A 91 -14.35 16.93 -15.90
CA PRO A 91 -13.39 17.79 -16.61
C PRO A 91 -11.95 17.49 -16.19
N TRP A 92 -11.04 17.58 -17.16
CA TRP A 92 -9.62 17.61 -16.88
C TRP A 92 -9.25 18.91 -16.14
N GLY A 93 -8.38 18.81 -15.13
CA GLY A 93 -7.94 19.96 -14.32
C GLY A 93 -9.00 20.48 -13.33
N LEU A 94 -10.09 19.71 -13.11
CA LEU A 94 -11.08 20.03 -12.10
C LEU A 94 -10.44 20.00 -10.71
N GLY A 95 -10.53 21.14 -10.00
CA GLY A 95 -10.13 21.30 -8.61
C GLY A 95 -11.31 21.40 -7.67
N ILE A 96 -11.06 21.96 -6.50
CA ILE A 96 -12.06 22.26 -5.46
C ILE A 96 -11.90 23.69 -4.97
N THR A 97 -12.92 24.23 -4.30
CA THR A 97 -12.80 25.54 -3.66
C THR A 97 -11.95 25.48 -2.39
N GLN A 98 -11.40 26.60 -1.94
CA GLN A 98 -10.70 26.67 -0.65
C GLN A 98 -11.61 26.23 0.52
N THR A 99 -12.90 26.61 0.47
CA THR A 99 -13.88 26.20 1.48
C THR A 99 -14.07 24.70 1.54
N ASP A 100 -14.11 24.03 0.37
CA ASP A 100 -14.24 22.56 0.30
C ASP A 100 -12.96 21.87 0.81
N SER A 101 -11.78 22.39 0.43
CA SER A 101 -10.50 21.89 0.95
C SER A 101 -10.44 21.99 2.47
N ASP A 102 -10.75 23.17 3.05
CA ASP A 102 -10.77 23.39 4.49
C ASP A 102 -11.75 22.43 5.21
N ALA A 103 -12.91 22.20 4.60
CA ALA A 103 -13.92 21.27 5.14
C ALA A 103 -13.44 19.81 5.12
N LEU A 104 -12.77 19.37 4.03
CA LEU A 104 -12.20 18.03 3.93
C LEU A 104 -11.06 17.83 4.93
N ILE A 105 -10.17 18.82 5.08
CA ILE A 105 -9.09 18.79 6.07
C ILE A 105 -9.66 18.70 7.49
N ALA A 106 -10.67 19.52 7.81
CA ALA A 106 -11.30 19.50 9.13
C ALA A 106 -11.97 18.15 9.45
N LYS A 107 -12.54 17.49 8.42
CA LYS A 107 -13.28 16.21 8.58
C LYS A 107 -12.37 14.98 8.54
N TYR A 108 -11.39 14.94 7.64
CA TYR A 108 -10.61 13.77 7.33
C TYR A 108 -9.09 13.92 7.57
N GLY A 109 -8.66 15.13 7.94
CA GLY A 109 -7.25 15.47 8.10
C GLY A 109 -6.50 15.68 6.78
N SER A 110 -7.17 15.54 5.64
CA SER A 110 -6.61 15.69 4.30
C SER A 110 -7.69 16.15 3.34
N ASP A 111 -7.32 16.87 2.29
CA ASP A 111 -8.20 17.28 1.20
C ASP A 111 -8.00 16.47 -0.08
N ASN A 112 -7.08 15.50 -0.06
CA ASN A 112 -6.78 14.65 -1.19
C ASN A 112 -6.48 13.20 -0.77
N TRP A 113 -6.61 12.30 -1.76
CA TRP A 113 -6.42 10.87 -1.58
C TRP A 113 -4.99 10.50 -1.16
N TYR A 114 -3.98 11.19 -1.70
CA TYR A 114 -2.58 10.87 -1.49
C TYR A 114 -2.13 11.11 -0.05
N ASP A 115 -2.36 12.33 0.47
CA ASP A 115 -2.01 12.68 1.85
C ASP A 115 -2.80 11.84 2.85
N TRP A 116 -4.07 11.52 2.49
CA TRP A 116 -4.88 10.64 3.31
C TRP A 116 -4.30 9.21 3.35
N ALA A 117 -3.91 8.65 2.20
CA ALA A 117 -3.31 7.32 2.11
C ALA A 117 -2.02 7.23 2.92
N HIS A 118 -1.11 8.18 2.77
CA HIS A 118 0.12 8.24 3.56
C HIS A 118 -0.15 8.32 5.07
N ARG A 119 -1.13 9.09 5.50
CA ARG A 119 -1.46 9.23 6.92
C ARG A 119 -2.12 7.99 7.51
N ASN A 120 -2.95 7.29 6.74
CA ASN A 120 -3.80 6.21 7.26
C ASN A 120 -3.29 4.81 6.91
N TRP A 121 -2.61 4.66 5.78
CA TRP A 121 -2.00 3.40 5.35
C TRP A 121 -0.47 3.42 5.45
N GLY A 122 0.16 4.61 5.49
CA GLY A 122 1.62 4.78 5.49
C GLY A 122 2.25 4.72 4.10
N THR A 123 1.48 4.44 3.07
CA THR A 123 1.94 4.18 1.70
C THR A 123 1.05 4.88 0.69
N LYS A 124 1.52 5.02 -0.54
CA LYS A 124 0.81 5.78 -1.58
C LYS A 124 -0.57 5.20 -1.91
N TRP A 125 -0.67 3.88 -1.96
CA TRP A 125 -1.91 3.12 -2.17
C TRP A 125 -1.84 1.82 -1.36
N GLY A 126 -2.92 1.01 -1.35
CA GLY A 126 -2.96 -0.26 -0.63
C GLY A 126 -1.94 -1.29 -1.12
N ALA A 127 -1.91 -2.45 -0.48
CA ALA A 127 -1.08 -3.57 -0.90
C ALA A 127 -1.40 -4.01 -2.33
N TYR A 128 -0.40 -4.51 -3.04
CA TYR A 128 -0.51 -5.07 -4.39
C TYR A 128 0.51 -6.19 -4.60
N ASP A 129 0.38 -6.94 -5.69
CA ASP A 129 1.21 -8.12 -5.99
C ASP A 129 1.28 -9.06 -4.78
N THR A 130 0.12 -9.31 -4.19
CA THR A 130 -0.01 -10.14 -2.99
C THR A 130 0.13 -11.62 -3.34
N GLY A 131 0.77 -12.38 -2.44
CA GLY A 131 0.77 -13.82 -2.46
C GLY A 131 -0.56 -14.41 -1.98
N GLU A 132 -0.62 -15.72 -1.85
CA GLU A 132 -1.73 -16.42 -1.21
C GLU A 132 -1.53 -16.48 0.31
N TRP A 133 -2.62 -16.50 1.07
CA TRP A 133 -2.56 -16.72 2.51
C TRP A 133 -2.16 -18.16 2.84
N GLU A 134 -1.13 -18.32 3.64
CA GLU A 134 -0.78 -19.59 4.28
C GLU A 134 -1.23 -19.54 5.74
N VAL A 135 -2.12 -20.47 6.14
CA VAL A 135 -2.65 -20.51 7.53
C VAL A 135 -2.31 -21.86 8.15
N THR A 136 -1.61 -21.82 9.27
CA THR A 136 -1.13 -23.01 9.98
C THR A 136 -1.57 -22.97 11.46
N ASP A 137 -2.17 -24.05 11.93
CA ASP A 137 -2.54 -24.22 13.34
C ASP A 137 -1.43 -24.93 14.09
N ASP A 138 -1.05 -24.40 15.25
CA ASP A 138 -0.19 -25.11 16.21
C ASP A 138 -1.07 -25.74 17.29
N GLU A 139 -1.29 -27.03 17.16
CA GLU A 139 -2.09 -27.83 18.10
C GLU A 139 -1.50 -27.84 19.53
N THR A 140 -0.21 -27.54 19.68
CA THR A 140 0.47 -27.57 20.99
C THR A 140 0.19 -26.30 21.79
N SER A 141 0.28 -25.14 21.16
CA SER A 141 0.04 -23.85 21.79
C SER A 141 -1.43 -23.41 21.70
N GLY A 142 -2.20 -23.97 20.75
CA GLY A 142 -3.55 -23.52 20.41
C GLY A 142 -3.56 -22.19 19.62
N MET A 143 -2.41 -21.76 19.14
CA MET A 143 -2.26 -20.55 18.32
C MET A 143 -2.33 -20.90 16.83
N THR A 144 -2.69 -19.93 16.04
CA THR A 144 -2.68 -20.01 14.57
C THR A 144 -1.76 -18.93 14.04
N THR A 145 -0.98 -19.28 13.02
CA THR A 145 -0.16 -18.33 12.26
C THR A 145 -0.71 -18.20 10.85
N ALA A 146 -0.84 -16.98 10.36
CA ALA A 146 -1.15 -16.70 8.97
C ALA A 146 -0.04 -15.84 8.36
N THR A 147 0.41 -16.17 7.14
CA THR A 147 1.47 -15.44 6.45
C THR A 147 1.03 -15.05 5.04
N ILE A 148 1.51 -13.91 4.57
CA ILE A 148 1.32 -13.43 3.21
C ILE A 148 2.49 -12.52 2.80
N SER A 149 2.93 -12.63 1.55
CA SER A 149 3.83 -11.66 0.92
C SER A 149 3.02 -10.60 0.17
N TYR A 150 3.51 -9.35 0.13
CA TYR A 150 2.86 -8.25 -0.58
C TYR A 150 3.83 -7.11 -0.87
N ASN A 151 3.47 -6.25 -1.81
CA ASN A 151 4.20 -5.02 -2.09
C ASN A 151 3.42 -3.80 -1.65
N THR A 152 4.15 -2.75 -1.27
CA THR A 152 3.64 -1.38 -1.10
C THR A 152 4.50 -0.38 -1.86
N ALA A 153 3.98 0.84 -2.04
CA ALA A 153 4.68 1.88 -2.79
C ALA A 153 5.42 2.84 -1.85
N TRP A 154 6.76 2.88 -1.96
CA TRP A 154 7.72 3.79 -1.31
C TRP A 154 7.99 3.56 0.17
N SER A 155 7.09 2.99 0.93
CA SER A 155 7.21 2.82 2.39
C SER A 155 6.39 1.63 2.89
N PRO A 156 6.77 1.02 4.02
CA PRO A 156 5.97 0.01 4.68
C PRO A 156 4.66 0.59 5.23
N ALA A 157 3.66 -0.27 5.44
CA ALA A 157 2.31 0.12 5.84
C ALA A 157 2.17 0.29 7.37
N THR A 158 3.12 0.93 8.05
CA THR A 158 3.16 1.07 9.50
C THR A 158 1.86 1.68 10.10
N PRO A 159 1.32 2.81 9.63
CA PRO A 159 0.08 3.37 10.17
C PRO A 159 -1.15 2.47 9.98
N PHE A 160 -1.17 1.65 8.94
CA PHE A 160 -2.24 0.68 8.74
C PHE A 160 -2.22 -0.40 9.81
N PHE A 161 -1.07 -1.05 10.01
CA PHE A 161 -0.94 -2.13 10.99
C PHE A 161 -1.05 -1.66 12.43
N GLU A 162 -0.54 -0.47 12.78
CA GLU A 162 -0.80 0.16 14.08
C GLU A 162 -2.30 0.22 14.38
N ARG A 163 -3.08 0.77 13.45
CA ARG A 163 -4.54 0.88 13.60
C ARG A 163 -5.23 -0.47 13.64
N VAL A 164 -4.81 -1.40 12.80
CA VAL A 164 -5.40 -2.74 12.73
C VAL A 164 -5.12 -3.54 13.98
N SER A 165 -3.93 -3.41 14.58
CA SER A 165 -3.62 -4.09 15.85
C SER A 165 -4.54 -3.65 17.00
N LEU A 166 -5.01 -2.39 16.99
CA LEU A 166 -6.05 -1.92 17.92
C LEU A 166 -7.43 -2.54 17.66
N MET A 167 -7.72 -2.89 16.40
CA MET A 167 -9.00 -3.53 16.03
C MET A 167 -9.00 -5.03 16.35
N PHE A 168 -7.81 -5.65 16.41
CA PHE A 168 -7.59 -7.05 16.70
C PHE A 168 -6.56 -7.21 17.85
N PRO A 169 -6.90 -6.80 19.08
CA PRO A 169 -5.94 -6.69 20.18
C PRO A 169 -5.39 -8.02 20.69
N THR A 170 -5.91 -9.14 20.20
CA THR A 170 -5.44 -10.51 20.51
C THR A 170 -4.43 -11.04 19.51
N LEU A 171 -4.18 -10.28 18.43
CA LEU A 171 -3.26 -10.65 17.37
C LEU A 171 -1.97 -9.84 17.46
N VAL A 172 -0.86 -10.50 17.15
CA VAL A 172 0.43 -9.88 16.88
C VAL A 172 0.59 -9.85 15.36
N PHE A 173 1.03 -8.72 14.82
CA PHE A 173 1.32 -8.51 13.41
C PHE A 173 2.80 -8.20 13.27
N ASP A 174 3.56 -9.10 12.68
CA ASP A 174 4.98 -8.93 12.41
C ASP A 174 5.18 -8.71 10.91
N THR A 175 5.86 -7.64 10.55
CA THR A 175 6.18 -7.31 9.16
C THR A 175 7.68 -7.24 8.97
N GLU A 176 8.19 -7.92 7.95
CA GLU A 176 9.55 -7.76 7.43
C GLU A 176 9.45 -7.05 6.08
N TYR A 177 10.36 -6.12 5.80
CA TYR A 177 10.29 -5.33 4.57
C TYR A 177 11.66 -4.88 4.08
N ALA A 178 11.79 -4.73 2.75
CA ALA A 178 12.93 -4.10 2.11
C ALA A 178 12.51 -3.27 0.89
N ASP A 179 13.21 -2.14 0.66
CA ASP A 179 13.02 -1.30 -0.52
C ASP A 179 13.85 -1.85 -1.70
N GLU A 180 13.25 -1.94 -2.89
CA GLU A 180 13.93 -2.43 -4.11
C GLU A 180 15.15 -1.58 -4.50
N GLY A 181 15.17 -0.30 -4.11
CA GLY A 181 16.26 0.63 -4.35
C GLY A 181 17.39 0.54 -3.32
N GLY A 182 17.29 -0.35 -2.32
CA GLY A 182 18.29 -0.49 -1.27
C GLY A 182 18.29 0.66 -0.27
N GLY A 183 17.21 1.42 -0.18
CA GLY A 183 17.11 2.58 0.70
C GLY A 183 16.94 2.23 2.18
N PHE A 184 16.28 1.12 2.46
CA PHE A 184 16.03 0.64 3.82
C PHE A 184 15.64 -0.85 3.84
N VAL A 185 15.87 -1.47 4.98
CA VAL A 185 15.44 -2.83 5.32
C VAL A 185 15.11 -2.88 6.80
N GLY A 186 14.07 -3.59 7.21
CA GLY A 186 13.67 -3.62 8.61
C GLY A 186 12.54 -4.61 8.91
N ALA A 187 12.17 -4.65 10.18
CA ALA A 187 11.05 -5.42 10.70
C ALA A 187 10.29 -4.59 11.74
N THR A 188 8.97 -4.70 11.73
CA THR A 188 8.11 -3.99 12.69
C THR A 188 7.06 -4.95 13.24
N SER A 189 6.92 -4.99 14.56
CA SER A 189 5.88 -5.72 15.27
C SER A 189 4.81 -4.77 15.81
N PHE A 190 3.56 -5.18 15.70
CA PHE A 190 2.39 -4.41 16.18
C PHE A 190 1.53 -5.29 17.07
N GLU A 191 1.33 -4.86 18.29
CA GLU A 191 0.47 -5.53 19.26
C GLU A 191 -0.38 -4.51 20.03
N ASN A 192 -1.71 -4.56 19.86
CA ASN A 192 -2.67 -3.69 20.56
C ASN A 192 -2.29 -2.19 20.53
N GLY A 193 -1.81 -1.68 19.39
CA GLY A 193 -1.39 -0.30 19.17
C GLY A 193 0.05 0.01 19.62
N GLU A 194 0.74 -0.94 20.25
CA GLU A 194 2.17 -0.82 20.52
C GLU A 194 2.98 -1.21 19.28
N ILE A 195 4.03 -0.45 18.99
CA ILE A 195 4.91 -0.65 17.85
C ILE A 195 6.32 -0.93 18.35
N SER A 196 6.92 -2.01 17.86
CA SER A 196 8.33 -2.30 18.04
C SER A 196 8.99 -2.34 16.66
N ASP A 197 9.80 -1.35 16.36
CA ASP A 197 10.41 -1.13 15.07
C ASP A 197 11.92 -1.38 15.11
N HIS A 198 12.44 -2.06 14.09
CA HIS A 198 13.84 -2.41 13.95
C HIS A 198 14.31 -2.11 12.53
N ASP A 199 15.08 -1.04 12.38
CA ASP A 199 15.84 -0.76 11.15
C ASP A 199 17.16 -1.53 11.18
N TYR A 200 17.50 -2.19 10.08
CA TYR A 200 18.75 -2.91 9.92
C TYR A 200 19.66 -2.21 8.91
N GLU A 201 20.97 -2.32 9.12
CA GLU A 201 21.91 -1.96 8.07
C GLU A 201 21.76 -2.95 6.90
N TRP A 202 21.80 -2.44 5.67
CA TRP A 202 21.53 -3.23 4.47
C TRP A 202 22.35 -4.50 4.34
N ASP A 203 23.65 -4.44 4.71
CA ASP A 203 24.61 -5.53 4.63
C ASP A 203 24.89 -6.21 5.98
N SER A 204 24.10 -5.92 7.03
CA SER A 204 24.17 -6.66 8.28
C SER A 204 23.60 -8.07 8.11
N PRO A 205 23.98 -9.05 8.94
CA PRO A 205 23.39 -10.38 8.89
C PRO A 205 21.85 -10.35 8.94
N GLU A 206 21.29 -9.54 9.84
CA GLU A 206 19.84 -9.38 10.02
C GLU A 206 19.19 -8.72 8.79
N GLY A 207 19.86 -7.71 8.20
CA GLY A 207 19.38 -7.05 6.99
C GLY A 207 19.40 -7.99 5.77
N ILE A 208 20.41 -8.84 5.66
CA ILE A 208 20.51 -9.87 4.62
C ILE A 208 19.38 -10.89 4.80
N ASP A 209 19.16 -11.41 6.01
CA ASP A 209 18.13 -12.39 6.30
C ASP A 209 16.73 -11.84 5.90
N VAL A 210 16.44 -10.58 6.26
CA VAL A 210 15.16 -9.93 5.88
C VAL A 210 15.06 -9.74 4.38
N ARG A 211 16.12 -9.26 3.70
CA ARG A 211 16.08 -9.09 2.24
C ARG A 211 15.82 -10.42 1.51
N GLU A 212 16.48 -11.48 1.95
CA GLU A 212 16.27 -12.81 1.37
C GLU A 212 14.84 -13.30 1.61
N SER A 213 14.28 -13.07 2.81
CA SER A 213 12.90 -13.46 3.13
C SER A 213 11.85 -12.78 2.26
N VAL A 214 12.06 -11.51 1.87
CA VAL A 214 11.16 -10.74 1.02
C VAL A 214 11.48 -10.81 -0.48
N GLY A 215 12.44 -11.67 -0.87
CA GLY A 215 12.74 -11.98 -2.27
C GLY A 215 13.87 -11.16 -2.90
N TYR A 216 14.60 -10.36 -2.11
CA TYR A 216 15.84 -9.72 -2.56
C TYR A 216 17.02 -10.58 -2.11
N GLY A 217 17.47 -11.51 -2.96
CA GLY A 217 18.65 -12.31 -2.73
C GLY A 217 19.93 -11.47 -2.54
N PRO A 218 21.08 -12.09 -2.20
CA PRO A 218 22.34 -11.39 -2.17
C PRO A 218 22.54 -10.69 -3.51
N CYS A 219 23.00 -9.43 -3.49
CA CYS A 219 23.48 -8.80 -4.71
C CYS A 219 24.53 -9.73 -5.28
N ASP A 220 24.27 -10.34 -6.43
CA ASP A 220 25.30 -11.04 -7.17
C ASP A 220 26.40 -10.01 -7.37
N GLU A 221 27.51 -10.16 -6.63
CA GLU A 221 28.71 -9.41 -6.92
C GLU A 221 29.00 -9.71 -8.37
N ASP A 222 28.90 -8.69 -9.23
CA ASP A 222 29.13 -8.78 -10.65
C ASP A 222 30.33 -9.70 -10.87
N GLU A 223 30.10 -10.92 -11.37
CA GLU A 223 31.14 -11.76 -11.95
C GLU A 223 31.64 -11.04 -13.21
N ASP A 224 32.32 -9.92 -13.04
CA ASP A 224 33.24 -9.37 -14.04
C ASP A 224 34.39 -10.39 -14.19
N GLU A 225 34.10 -11.54 -14.76
CA GLU A 225 35.13 -12.41 -15.31
C GLU A 225 35.79 -11.65 -16.45
N ASP A 226 36.93 -11.04 -16.08
CA ASP A 226 37.93 -10.50 -16.95
C ASP A 226 38.35 -11.57 -18.00
N GLU A 227 37.60 -11.62 -19.12
CA GLU A 227 38.09 -12.30 -20.34
C GLU A 227 39.32 -11.57 -20.88
N THR A 228 40.41 -11.65 -20.17
CA THR A 228 41.70 -11.36 -20.76
C THR A 228 42.02 -12.40 -21.81
N ALA A 229 41.63 -12.09 -23.01
CA ALA A 229 41.99 -12.76 -24.26
C ALA A 229 43.49 -12.96 -24.32
N THR A 230 43.92 -14.18 -24.18
CA THR A 230 45.24 -14.63 -24.65
C THR A 230 45.22 -14.72 -26.16
N ALA A 231 45.61 -13.64 -26.82
CA ALA A 231 46.04 -13.74 -28.22
C ALA A 231 47.53 -14.11 -28.22
N THR A 232 47.84 -15.33 -28.61
CA THR A 232 49.20 -15.75 -28.90
C THR A 232 49.32 -16.15 -30.36
N VAL A 233 50.12 -15.38 -31.10
CA VAL A 233 50.88 -15.66 -32.32
C VAL A 233 50.11 -16.17 -33.57
#